data_69dd416e029abae669457c9e8c8e885a
#
_entry.id   69dd416e029abae669457c9e8c8e885a
#
_cell.length_a   1.000
_cell.length_b   1.000
_cell.length_c   1.000
_cell.angle_alpha   90.00
_cell.angle_beta   90.00
_cell.angle_gamma   90.00
#
_symmetry.space_group_name_H-M   'P 1'
#
loop_
_entity.id
_entity.type
_entity.pdbx_description
1 polymer ?
#
loop_
_entity_poly.entity_id
_entity_poly.type
_entity_poly.pdbx_seq_one_letter_code
_entity_poly.pdbx_strand_id
1 'polypeptide(L)'
;NYFVGKPGSIISRWRDNLYIDTQLCNNLWLGTTRSGKGELYVFPTIDVCSRAEKIENRPSLILFDPKLELYKSAKERLEKRGYKVRLVNLDDPTKSAGYNPLYIATQYFKNGQIEKAQQAAKTFAFGIYNSNNDMQEPIWKNTATDLFTALIIANISDCLKMDEELNKKRRA
;
A
#
# COMPACT_ATOMS: atom_id res chain seq x y z
N ASN A 1 4.63 31.76 -12.58
CA ASN A 1 5.19 31.39 -11.29
C ASN A 1 5.80 29.99 -11.38
N TYR A 2 7.11 29.91 -11.32
CA TYR A 2 7.84 28.64 -11.28
C TYR A 2 7.63 27.97 -9.91
N PHE A 3 6.82 26.94 -9.83
CA PHE A 3 6.71 26.11 -8.64
C PHE A 3 7.76 24.99 -8.70
N VAL A 4 9.02 25.34 -8.67
CA VAL A 4 10.09 24.36 -8.58
C VAL A 4 9.96 23.62 -7.24
N GLY A 5 9.88 22.30 -7.29
CA GLY A 5 9.96 21.46 -6.11
C GLY A 5 8.65 21.04 -5.45
N LYS A 6 7.47 21.36 -6.00
CA LYS A 6 6.18 20.84 -5.52
C LYS A 6 5.70 19.67 -6.36
N PRO A 7 5.11 18.62 -5.74
CA PRO A 7 4.40 17.59 -6.47
C PRO A 7 3.08 18.12 -7.01
N GLY A 8 2.55 17.49 -8.06
CA GLY A 8 1.25 17.87 -8.60
C GLY A 8 0.85 17.06 -9.82
N SER A 9 -0.40 17.22 -10.21
CA SER A 9 -0.97 16.60 -11.40
C SER A 9 -0.68 17.48 -12.62
N ILE A 10 -0.25 16.86 -13.71
CA ILE A 10 0.00 17.59 -14.96
C ILE A 10 -1.33 17.94 -15.61
N ILE A 11 -1.52 19.24 -15.93
CA ILE A 11 -2.72 19.72 -16.62
C ILE A 11 -2.42 19.92 -18.11
N SER A 12 -1.30 20.55 -18.44
CA SER A 12 -0.94 20.83 -19.81
C SER A 12 0.56 21.03 -20.00
N ARG A 13 0.98 20.99 -21.25
CA ARG A 13 2.33 21.37 -21.67
C ARG A 13 2.25 22.43 -22.75
N TRP A 14 3.00 23.49 -22.57
CA TRP A 14 3.17 24.52 -23.58
C TRP A 14 4.65 24.81 -23.79
N ARG A 15 5.16 24.52 -24.96
CA ARG A 15 6.60 24.58 -25.28
C ARG A 15 7.40 23.74 -24.28
N ASP A 16 8.33 24.35 -23.53
CA ASP A 16 9.19 23.67 -22.55
C ASP A 16 8.64 23.73 -21.11
N ASN A 17 7.46 24.32 -20.92
CA ASN A 17 6.83 24.45 -19.62
C ASN A 17 5.75 23.42 -19.40
N LEU A 18 5.79 22.77 -18.22
CA LEU A 18 4.72 21.92 -17.70
C LEU A 18 3.88 22.73 -16.71
N TYR A 19 2.58 22.74 -16.94
CA TYR A 19 1.60 23.31 -16.01
C TYR A 19 1.06 22.20 -15.13
N ILE A 20 1.25 22.36 -13.83
CA ILE A 20 0.86 21.36 -12.83
C ILE A 20 -0.14 21.98 -11.85
N ASP A 21 -1.15 21.20 -11.47
CA ASP A 21 -2.01 21.51 -10.34
C ASP A 21 -1.41 20.93 -9.07
N THR A 22 -1.12 21.80 -8.12
CA THR A 22 -0.55 21.42 -6.81
C THR A 22 -1.61 21.30 -5.73
N GLN A 23 -2.88 21.46 -6.04
CA GLN A 23 -3.98 21.28 -5.10
C GLN A 23 -4.28 19.80 -4.87
N LEU A 24 -4.78 19.49 -3.69
CA LEU A 24 -5.27 18.15 -3.37
C LEU A 24 -6.65 17.98 -4.00
N CYS A 25 -6.69 17.38 -5.18
CA CYS A 25 -7.91 17.12 -5.92
C CYS A 25 -7.89 15.71 -6.55
N ASN A 26 -9.08 15.18 -6.80
CA ASN A 26 -9.25 13.97 -7.58
C ASN A 26 -9.35 14.34 -9.07
N ASN A 27 -8.51 13.73 -9.89
CA ASN A 27 -8.49 13.95 -11.34
C ASN A 27 -9.03 12.73 -12.08
N LEU A 28 -9.92 12.95 -13.04
CA LEU A 28 -10.44 11.92 -13.92
C LEU A 28 -9.98 12.20 -15.36
N TRP A 29 -9.18 11.29 -15.92
CA TRP A 29 -8.68 11.38 -17.28
C TRP A 29 -9.35 10.35 -18.18
N LEU A 30 -10.16 10.82 -19.10
CA LEU A 30 -10.90 9.98 -20.04
C LEU A 30 -10.17 9.93 -21.40
N GLY A 31 -10.13 8.78 -21.99
CA GLY A 31 -9.56 8.58 -23.31
C GLY A 31 -9.71 7.13 -23.76
N THR A 32 -9.81 6.92 -25.06
CA THR A 32 -9.90 5.59 -25.68
C THR A 32 -8.60 4.80 -25.48
N THR A 33 -8.63 3.52 -25.78
CA THR A 33 -7.42 2.69 -25.84
C THR A 33 -6.44 3.29 -26.86
N ARG A 34 -5.15 3.30 -26.54
CA ARG A 34 -4.08 3.88 -27.37
C ARG A 34 -4.15 5.41 -27.60
N SER A 35 -4.93 6.15 -26.78
CA SER A 35 -4.97 7.61 -26.84
C SER A 35 -3.75 8.30 -26.22
N GLY A 36 -2.75 7.54 -25.76
CA GLY A 36 -1.55 8.10 -25.16
C GLY A 36 -1.68 8.47 -23.67
N LYS A 37 -2.74 8.06 -22.97
CA LYS A 37 -2.94 8.39 -21.53
C LYS A 37 -1.73 8.03 -20.66
N GLY A 38 -1.13 6.86 -20.88
CA GLY A 38 0.07 6.43 -20.18
C GLY A 38 1.23 7.40 -20.37
N GLU A 39 1.59 7.65 -21.62
CA GLU A 39 2.74 8.46 -22.01
C GLU A 39 2.56 9.96 -21.69
N LEU A 40 1.37 10.48 -21.89
CA LEU A 40 1.12 11.92 -21.75
C LEU A 40 0.80 12.33 -20.32
N TYR A 41 0.28 11.41 -19.50
CA TYR A 41 -0.18 11.76 -18.16
C TYR A 41 0.46 10.88 -17.07
N VAL A 42 0.33 9.54 -17.12
CA VAL A 42 0.71 8.66 -16.01
C VAL A 42 2.21 8.70 -15.75
N PHE A 43 3.03 8.41 -16.76
CA PHE A 43 4.49 8.43 -16.61
C PHE A 43 5.02 9.81 -16.22
N PRO A 44 4.60 10.91 -16.87
CA PRO A 44 5.07 12.24 -16.47
C PRO A 44 4.59 12.64 -15.08
N THR A 45 3.39 12.27 -14.66
CA THR A 45 2.90 12.57 -13.29
C THR A 45 3.73 11.85 -12.23
N ILE A 46 4.06 10.57 -12.42
CA ILE A 46 4.97 9.82 -11.53
C ILE A 46 6.32 10.54 -11.44
N ASP A 47 6.85 10.99 -12.57
CA ASP A 47 8.13 11.68 -12.63
C ASP A 47 8.09 13.02 -11.90
N VAL A 48 7.08 13.86 -12.15
CA VAL A 48 6.90 15.17 -11.49
C VAL A 48 6.71 15.01 -9.99
N CYS A 49 5.81 14.13 -9.56
CA CYS A 49 5.55 13.89 -8.14
C CYS A 49 6.81 13.42 -7.38
N SER A 50 7.64 12.60 -8.02
CA SER A 50 8.86 12.08 -7.40
C SER A 50 10.03 13.04 -7.39
N ARG A 51 9.96 14.16 -8.13
CA ARG A 51 11.01 15.21 -8.18
C ARG A 51 10.88 16.27 -7.10
N ALA A 52 9.84 16.22 -6.24
CA ALA A 52 9.71 17.24 -5.20
C ALA A 52 11.03 17.39 -4.43
N GLU A 53 11.44 18.65 -4.23
CA GLU A 53 12.76 18.99 -3.68
C GLU A 53 12.93 18.44 -2.26
N LYS A 54 11.93 18.67 -1.42
CA LYS A 54 11.92 18.13 -0.05
C LYS A 54 11.30 16.75 -0.03
N ILE A 55 11.96 15.81 0.64
CA ILE A 55 11.47 14.43 0.79
C ILE A 55 10.06 14.39 1.43
N GLU A 56 9.81 15.26 2.41
CA GLU A 56 8.52 15.44 3.09
C GLU A 56 7.36 15.80 2.13
N ASN A 57 7.67 16.47 1.03
CA ASN A 57 6.68 16.87 0.02
C ASN A 57 6.47 15.81 -1.06
N ARG A 58 7.20 14.70 -1.02
CA ARG A 58 7.06 13.61 -1.99
C ARG A 58 5.88 12.74 -1.60
N PRO A 59 4.84 12.65 -2.43
CA PRO A 59 3.67 11.82 -2.12
C PRO A 59 4.03 10.33 -2.17
N SER A 60 3.38 9.53 -1.33
CA SER A 60 3.33 8.08 -1.52
C SER A 60 2.49 7.77 -2.76
N LEU A 61 2.96 6.86 -3.60
CA LEU A 61 2.33 6.50 -4.84
C LEU A 61 1.78 5.08 -4.77
N ILE A 62 0.50 4.89 -5.10
CA ILE A 62 -0.11 3.59 -5.31
C ILE A 62 -0.48 3.53 -6.79
N LEU A 63 0.12 2.58 -7.51
CA LEU A 63 -0.02 2.45 -8.95
C LEU A 63 -0.64 1.10 -9.30
N PHE A 64 -1.73 1.12 -10.09
CA PHE A 64 -2.30 -0.08 -10.67
C PHE A 64 -1.67 -0.29 -12.06
N ASP A 65 -0.88 -1.36 -12.20
CA ASP A 65 -0.04 -1.62 -13.37
C ASP A 65 -0.19 -3.06 -13.89
N PRO A 66 -1.29 -3.38 -14.58
CA PRO A 66 -1.57 -4.75 -15.04
C PRO A 66 -0.52 -5.32 -15.98
N LYS A 67 0.25 -4.47 -16.66
CA LYS A 67 1.26 -4.88 -17.65
C LYS A 67 2.70 -4.77 -17.15
N LEU A 68 2.89 -4.29 -15.92
CA LEU A 68 4.20 -4.01 -15.34
C LEU A 68 5.05 -2.99 -16.15
N GLU A 69 4.42 -2.15 -16.97
CA GLU A 69 5.08 -1.12 -17.76
C GLU A 69 5.58 0.02 -16.87
N LEU A 70 4.74 0.46 -15.93
CA LEU A 70 5.08 1.51 -14.97
C LEU A 70 6.21 1.06 -14.04
N TYR A 71 6.10 -0.16 -13.52
CA TYR A 71 7.11 -0.74 -12.65
C TYR A 71 8.48 -0.80 -13.34
N LYS A 72 8.53 -1.37 -14.54
CA LYS A 72 9.78 -1.53 -15.31
C LYS A 72 10.42 -0.18 -15.64
N SER A 73 9.62 0.81 -16.00
CA SER A 73 10.13 2.12 -16.44
C SER A 73 10.48 3.06 -15.29
N ALA A 74 9.74 3.02 -14.17
CA ALA A 74 9.86 4.01 -13.11
C ALA A 74 10.68 3.54 -11.89
N LYS A 75 10.77 2.22 -11.64
CA LYS A 75 11.38 1.65 -10.42
C LYS A 75 12.76 2.23 -10.13
N GLU A 76 13.69 2.08 -11.06
CA GLU A 76 15.08 2.50 -10.85
C GLU A 76 15.20 4.01 -10.54
N ARG A 77 14.42 4.83 -11.25
CA ARG A 77 14.39 6.29 -11.02
C ARG A 77 13.80 6.65 -9.68
N LEU A 78 12.72 5.96 -9.26
CA LEU A 78 12.10 6.16 -7.97
C LEU A 78 13.04 5.76 -6.82
N GLU A 79 13.71 4.61 -6.94
CA GLU A 79 14.69 4.15 -5.95
C GLU A 79 15.88 5.11 -5.83
N LYS A 80 16.43 5.61 -6.95
CA LYS A 80 17.48 6.64 -6.95
C LYS A 80 17.04 7.95 -6.27
N ARG A 81 15.73 8.23 -6.25
CA ARG A 81 15.14 9.39 -5.57
C ARG A 81 14.75 9.10 -4.12
N GLY A 82 15.05 7.90 -3.60
CA GLY A 82 14.82 7.53 -2.20
C GLY A 82 13.45 6.91 -1.91
N TYR A 83 12.67 6.54 -2.93
CA TYR A 83 11.44 5.78 -2.74
C TYR A 83 11.74 4.31 -2.44
N LYS A 84 10.94 3.73 -1.55
CA LYS A 84 10.90 2.26 -1.35
C LYS A 84 9.82 1.70 -2.27
N VAL A 85 10.23 1.14 -3.41
CA VAL A 85 9.31 0.56 -4.39
C VAL A 85 8.95 -0.88 -3.98
N ARG A 86 7.65 -1.16 -3.86
CA ARG A 86 7.12 -2.49 -3.56
C ARG A 86 6.22 -2.93 -4.70
N LEU A 87 6.46 -4.12 -5.21
CA LEU A 87 5.60 -4.75 -6.22
C LEU A 87 4.72 -5.78 -5.55
N VAL A 88 3.40 -5.64 -5.70
CA VAL A 88 2.44 -6.70 -5.36
C VAL A 88 2.02 -7.34 -6.68
N ASN A 89 2.51 -8.55 -6.95
CA ASN A 89 2.21 -9.30 -8.15
C ASN A 89 1.24 -10.43 -7.81
N LEU A 90 0.02 -10.34 -8.34
CA LEU A 90 -1.02 -11.34 -8.13
C LEU A 90 -0.92 -12.52 -9.08
N ASP A 91 -0.31 -12.34 -10.25
CA ASP A 91 -0.12 -13.40 -11.25
C ASP A 91 1.05 -14.33 -10.88
N ASP A 92 2.13 -13.75 -10.33
CA ASP A 92 3.31 -14.50 -9.91
C ASP A 92 3.72 -14.08 -8.50
N PRO A 93 3.17 -14.75 -7.47
CA PRO A 93 3.49 -14.45 -6.06
C PRO A 93 4.96 -14.57 -5.71
N THR A 94 5.76 -15.34 -6.48
CA THR A 94 7.20 -15.50 -6.24
C THR A 94 7.98 -14.22 -6.51
N LYS A 95 7.45 -13.36 -7.37
CA LYS A 95 8.02 -12.04 -7.72
C LYS A 95 7.38 -10.90 -6.93
N SER A 96 6.46 -11.20 -6.04
CA SER A 96 5.75 -10.23 -5.22
C SER A 96 6.54 -9.87 -3.97
N ALA A 97 6.38 -8.63 -3.50
CA ALA A 97 6.79 -8.28 -2.15
C ALA A 97 5.93 -9.04 -1.13
N GLY A 98 6.54 -9.58 -0.10
CA GLY A 98 5.81 -10.23 0.99
C GLY A 98 4.86 -9.23 1.67
N TYR A 99 3.62 -9.65 1.86
CA TYR A 99 2.61 -8.90 2.59
C TYR A 99 2.13 -9.72 3.80
N ASN A 100 2.28 -9.13 4.99
CA ASN A 100 1.72 -9.73 6.20
C ASN A 100 0.49 -8.93 6.64
N PRO A 101 -0.72 -9.43 6.44
CA PRO A 101 -1.95 -8.72 6.81
C PRO A 101 -2.10 -8.52 8.32
N LEU A 102 -1.42 -9.33 9.13
CA LEU A 102 -1.45 -9.26 10.59
C LEU A 102 -0.33 -8.37 11.17
N TYR A 103 0.48 -7.72 10.32
CA TYR A 103 1.60 -6.90 10.78
C TYR A 103 1.18 -5.82 11.78
N ILE A 104 0.10 -5.11 11.47
CA ILE A 104 -0.40 -4.02 12.34
C ILE A 104 -0.87 -4.57 13.69
N ALA A 105 -1.65 -5.67 13.69
CA ALA A 105 -2.09 -6.33 14.92
C ALA A 105 -0.89 -6.80 15.76
N THR A 106 0.12 -7.39 15.11
CA THR A 106 1.36 -7.84 15.78
C THR A 106 2.13 -6.67 16.39
N GLN A 107 2.23 -5.51 15.71
CA GLN A 107 2.90 -4.34 16.26
C GLN A 107 2.16 -3.76 17.49
N TYR A 108 0.84 -3.66 17.44
CA TYR A 108 0.05 -3.23 18.60
C TYR A 108 0.22 -4.19 19.78
N PHE A 109 0.21 -5.50 19.52
CA PHE A 109 0.40 -6.51 20.55
C PHE A 109 1.79 -6.40 21.20
N LYS A 110 2.87 -6.26 20.41
CA LYS A 110 4.24 -6.03 20.89
C LYS A 110 4.38 -4.80 21.77
N ASN A 111 3.60 -3.74 21.48
CA ASN A 111 3.61 -2.50 22.23
C ASN A 111 2.67 -2.52 23.45
N GLY A 112 2.10 -3.67 23.81
CA GLY A 112 1.17 -3.81 24.94
C GLY A 112 -0.23 -3.21 24.70
N GLN A 113 -0.53 -2.77 23.46
CA GLN A 113 -1.83 -2.18 23.10
C GLN A 113 -2.80 -3.28 22.66
N ILE A 114 -3.20 -4.14 23.60
CA ILE A 114 -3.97 -5.37 23.31
C ILE A 114 -5.31 -5.07 22.65
N GLU A 115 -6.03 -4.04 23.13
CA GLU A 115 -7.33 -3.65 22.55
C GLU A 115 -7.22 -3.26 21.07
N LYS A 116 -6.18 -2.49 20.71
CA LYS A 116 -5.93 -2.12 19.32
C LYS A 116 -5.51 -3.32 18.47
N ALA A 117 -4.75 -4.25 19.04
CA ALA A 117 -4.38 -5.48 18.37
C ALA A 117 -5.62 -6.33 18.07
N GLN A 118 -6.54 -6.46 19.03
CA GLN A 118 -7.82 -7.15 18.85
C GLN A 118 -8.67 -6.48 17.78
N GLN A 119 -8.78 -5.15 17.79
CA GLN A 119 -9.54 -4.39 16.80
C GLN A 119 -8.97 -4.59 15.39
N ALA A 120 -7.65 -4.54 15.23
CA ALA A 120 -6.99 -4.77 13.95
C ALA A 120 -7.20 -6.21 13.45
N ALA A 121 -7.08 -7.21 14.35
CA ALA A 121 -7.36 -8.60 14.04
C ALA A 121 -8.82 -8.83 13.64
N LYS A 122 -9.76 -8.19 14.37
CA LYS A 122 -11.20 -8.26 14.08
C LYS A 122 -11.54 -7.63 12.74
N THR A 123 -10.93 -6.51 12.39
CA THR A 123 -11.11 -5.86 11.09
C THR A 123 -10.66 -6.79 9.95
N PHE A 124 -9.54 -7.45 10.10
CA PHE A 124 -9.06 -8.43 9.13
C PHE A 124 -10.01 -9.64 9.01
N ALA A 125 -10.40 -10.23 10.15
CA ALA A 125 -11.33 -11.35 10.19
C ALA A 125 -12.69 -11.00 9.55
N PHE A 126 -13.21 -9.81 9.86
CA PHE A 126 -14.45 -9.29 9.27
C PHE A 126 -14.37 -9.16 7.75
N GLY A 127 -13.25 -8.68 7.22
CA GLY A 127 -13.03 -8.59 5.78
C GLY A 127 -13.07 -9.93 5.07
N ILE A 128 -12.64 -11.02 5.73
CA ILE A 128 -12.68 -12.38 5.17
C ILE A 128 -14.10 -12.94 5.15
N TYR A 129 -14.81 -12.86 6.28
CA TYR A 129 -16.12 -13.52 6.43
C TYR A 129 -17.29 -12.70 5.90
N ASN A 130 -17.13 -11.38 5.73
CA ASN A 130 -18.20 -10.49 5.28
C ASN A 130 -18.00 -9.95 3.86
N SER A 131 -17.01 -10.43 3.11
CA SER A 131 -16.74 -10.01 1.73
C SER A 131 -17.81 -10.50 0.74
N ASN A 132 -18.53 -11.57 1.03
CA ASN A 132 -19.56 -12.12 0.18
C ASN A 132 -20.95 -11.78 0.74
N ASN A 133 -21.84 -11.31 -0.15
CA ASN A 133 -23.26 -11.04 0.15
C ASN A 133 -24.11 -12.32 0.26
N ASP A 134 -23.53 -13.46 0.59
CA ASP A 134 -24.26 -14.70 0.77
C ASP A 134 -25.24 -14.58 1.95
N MET A 135 -26.46 -15.11 1.75
CA MET A 135 -27.58 -15.09 2.68
C MET A 135 -27.36 -15.94 3.96
N GLN A 136 -26.15 -16.00 4.48
CA GLN A 136 -25.90 -16.66 5.76
C GLN A 136 -26.40 -15.80 6.92
N GLU A 137 -27.02 -16.45 7.89
CA GLU A 137 -27.47 -15.77 9.10
C GLU A 137 -26.35 -14.97 9.76
N PRO A 138 -26.59 -13.71 10.17
CA PRO A 138 -25.59 -12.84 10.76
C PRO A 138 -24.86 -13.44 11.97
N ILE A 139 -25.54 -14.31 12.72
CA ILE A 139 -24.98 -14.96 13.90
C ILE A 139 -23.78 -15.84 13.56
N TRP A 140 -23.83 -16.62 12.49
CA TRP A 140 -22.73 -17.48 12.07
C TRP A 140 -21.51 -16.68 11.61
N LYS A 141 -21.73 -15.61 10.85
CA LYS A 141 -20.66 -14.71 10.40
C LYS A 141 -19.98 -14.01 11.57
N ASN A 142 -20.75 -13.52 12.53
CA ASN A 142 -20.21 -12.87 13.72
C ASN A 142 -19.41 -13.85 14.59
N THR A 143 -19.97 -15.04 14.86
CA THR A 143 -19.29 -16.06 15.65
C THR A 143 -17.99 -16.53 15.00
N ALA A 144 -17.99 -16.74 13.68
CA ALA A 144 -16.78 -17.09 12.93
C ALA A 144 -15.73 -15.95 12.99
N THR A 145 -16.16 -14.71 12.86
CA THR A 145 -15.28 -13.54 12.96
C THR A 145 -14.64 -13.45 14.34
N ASP A 146 -15.42 -13.64 15.41
CA ASP A 146 -14.93 -13.56 16.79
C ASP A 146 -13.99 -14.72 17.12
N LEU A 147 -14.33 -15.95 16.70
CA LEU A 147 -13.45 -17.11 16.84
C LEU A 147 -12.12 -16.91 16.11
N PHE A 148 -12.17 -16.46 14.86
CA PHE A 148 -10.97 -16.23 14.06
C PHE A 148 -10.11 -15.11 14.64
N THR A 149 -10.73 -14.06 15.18
CA THR A 149 -10.03 -12.98 15.90
C THR A 149 -9.27 -13.52 17.11
N ALA A 150 -9.92 -14.39 17.91
CA ALA A 150 -9.27 -15.01 19.07
C ALA A 150 -8.08 -15.89 18.66
N LEU A 151 -8.23 -16.69 17.61
CA LEU A 151 -7.15 -17.52 17.06
C LEU A 151 -5.98 -16.68 16.54
N ILE A 152 -6.23 -15.57 15.87
CA ILE A 152 -5.19 -14.64 15.41
C ILE A 152 -4.39 -14.11 16.61
N ILE A 153 -5.06 -13.63 17.65
CA ILE A 153 -4.39 -13.07 18.83
C ILE A 153 -3.59 -14.15 19.58
N ALA A 154 -4.15 -15.36 19.75
CA ALA A 154 -3.42 -16.48 20.33
C ALA A 154 -2.16 -16.82 19.52
N ASN A 155 -2.27 -16.93 18.21
CA ASN A 155 -1.14 -17.20 17.33
C ASN A 155 -0.05 -16.11 17.41
N ILE A 156 -0.43 -14.82 17.42
CA ILE A 156 0.53 -13.71 17.61
C ILE A 156 1.25 -13.87 18.96
N SER A 157 0.54 -14.15 20.03
CA SER A 157 1.13 -14.34 21.36
C SER A 157 2.15 -15.48 21.38
N ASP A 158 1.79 -16.63 20.79
CA ASP A 158 2.65 -17.80 20.77
C ASP A 158 3.89 -17.60 19.89
N CYS A 159 3.74 -16.99 18.71
CA CYS A 159 4.88 -16.63 17.86
C CYS A 159 5.87 -15.70 18.57
N LEU A 160 5.37 -14.73 19.33
CA LEU A 160 6.23 -13.79 20.06
C LEU A 160 6.98 -14.47 21.20
N LYS A 161 6.35 -15.38 21.94
CA LYS A 161 7.02 -16.20 22.98
C LYS A 161 8.12 -17.07 22.37
N MET A 162 7.84 -17.73 21.25
CA MET A 162 8.83 -18.52 20.53
C MET A 162 10.03 -17.68 20.07
N ASP A 163 9.80 -16.49 19.54
CA ASP A 163 10.86 -15.57 19.15
C ASP A 163 11.73 -15.14 20.34
N GLU A 164 11.13 -14.88 21.49
CA GLU A 164 11.86 -14.56 22.74
C GLU A 164 12.73 -15.72 23.22
N GLU A 165 12.20 -16.93 23.19
CA GLU A 165 12.94 -18.15 23.57
C GLU A 165 14.14 -18.41 22.63
N LEU A 166 13.92 -18.30 21.32
CA LEU A 166 14.97 -18.43 20.32
C LEU A 166 16.07 -17.38 20.50
N ASN A 167 15.69 -16.15 20.79
CA ASN A 167 16.65 -15.06 21.03
C ASN A 167 17.45 -15.26 22.34
N LYS A 168 16.82 -15.82 23.39
CA LYS A 168 17.54 -16.22 24.61
C LYS A 168 18.57 -17.32 24.34
N LYS A 169 18.20 -18.35 23.57
CA LYS A 169 19.13 -19.45 23.19
C LYS A 169 20.30 -19.00 22.32
N ARG A 170 20.14 -17.95 21.52
CA ARG A 170 21.23 -17.39 20.67
C ARG A 170 22.20 -16.53 21.44
N ARG A 171 21.83 -16.04 22.63
CA ARG A 171 22.67 -15.17 23.49
C ARG A 171 23.37 -15.94 24.60
N ALA A 172 23.00 -17.19 24.83
CA ALA A 172 23.64 -18.12 25.76
C ALA A 172 24.72 -18.96 25.04
#